data_1316efafbd89eb3d24f38249391aecf6
#
_entry.id   1316efafbd89eb3d24f38249391aecf6
#
_cell.length_a   1.000
_cell.length_b   1.000
_cell.length_c   1.000
_cell.angle_alpha   90.00
_cell.angle_beta   90.00
_cell.angle_gamma   90.00
#
_symmetry.space_group_name_H-M   'P 1'
#
loop_
_entity.id
_entity.type
_entity.pdbx_description
1 polymer ?
#
loop_
_entity_poly.entity_id
_entity_poly.type
_entity_poly.pdbx_seq_one_letter_code
_entity_poly.pdbx_strand_id
1 'polypeptide(L)'
;GMWLDKRLFFLALSWVMVLAPFPTIFFLMWNRNLQLTRNLKEAMEMNGHLSRRISPEVGIASLEDKVFSSEEALVFAGGTKEMLEVKAGDFLYAEAKGNYVKVGYRSDSDKEKKITWRLLRATMKQAEEAVSACPFIIRCHRAFLVNIRMVVKVDGNSQGYKLNLEGCEEEVPVS
;
A
#
# COMPACT_ATOMS: atom_id res chain seq x y z
N GLY A 1 52.89 -36.62 28.01
CA GLY A 1 51.86 -36.61 26.91
C GLY A 1 50.54 -35.99 27.32
N MET A 2 50.02 -36.24 28.52
CA MET A 2 48.65 -35.90 28.95
C MET A 2 48.31 -34.38 29.01
N TRP A 3 49.28 -33.49 29.11
CA TRP A 3 49.08 -32.03 29.11
C TRP A 3 48.99 -31.45 27.71
N LEU A 4 49.63 -32.05 26.74
CA LEU A 4 49.63 -31.63 25.35
C LEU A 4 48.25 -31.95 24.71
N ASP A 5 47.66 -33.09 25.04
CA ASP A 5 46.35 -33.49 24.56
C ASP A 5 45.22 -32.57 25.04
N LYS A 6 45.30 -32.11 26.28
CA LYS A 6 44.31 -31.16 26.82
C LYS A 6 44.37 -29.79 26.12
N ARG A 7 45.55 -29.29 25.83
CA ARG A 7 45.76 -28.02 25.13
C ARG A 7 45.22 -28.09 23.67
N LEU A 8 45.54 -29.19 23.00
CA LEU A 8 45.02 -29.43 21.64
C LEU A 8 43.49 -29.57 21.62
N PHE A 9 42.94 -30.22 22.63
CA PHE A 9 41.49 -30.34 22.77
C PHE A 9 40.81 -28.98 22.98
N PHE A 10 41.33 -28.12 23.86
CA PHE A 10 40.77 -26.77 24.06
C PHE A 10 40.94 -25.87 22.84
N LEU A 11 42.06 -25.99 22.12
CA LEU A 11 42.26 -25.27 20.85
C LEU A 11 41.26 -25.72 19.79
N ALA A 12 41.04 -27.02 19.63
CA ALA A 12 40.05 -27.54 18.69
C ALA A 12 38.64 -27.08 19.06
N LEU A 13 38.26 -27.09 20.34
CA LEU A 13 36.99 -26.64 20.84
C LEU A 13 36.77 -25.15 20.56
N SER A 14 37.82 -24.34 20.75
CA SER A 14 37.80 -22.89 20.45
C SER A 14 37.56 -22.63 18.97
N TRP A 15 38.19 -23.37 18.06
CA TRP A 15 37.96 -23.23 16.61
C TRP A 15 36.54 -23.63 16.19
N VAL A 16 35.99 -24.66 16.80
CA VAL A 16 34.58 -25.06 16.53
C VAL A 16 33.61 -23.98 16.99
N MET A 17 33.83 -23.37 18.16
CA MET A 17 32.98 -22.28 18.66
C MET A 17 33.02 -21.05 17.76
N VAL A 18 34.11 -20.74 17.09
CA VAL A 18 34.26 -19.61 16.18
C VAL A 18 33.68 -19.94 14.80
N LEU A 19 33.87 -21.15 14.31
CA LEU A 19 33.46 -21.54 12.95
C LEU A 19 31.96 -21.96 12.86
N ALA A 20 31.38 -22.50 13.93
CA ALA A 20 30.02 -23.00 13.95
C ALA A 20 28.94 -21.93 13.69
N PRO A 21 29.02 -20.70 14.22
CA PRO A 21 27.99 -19.67 13.97
C PRO A 21 28.02 -19.13 12.53
N PHE A 22 29.15 -19.25 11.82
CA PHE A 22 29.29 -18.68 10.48
C PHE A 22 28.32 -19.27 9.44
N PRO A 23 28.20 -20.60 9.28
CA PRO A 23 27.24 -21.18 8.34
C PRO A 23 25.78 -20.92 8.73
N THR A 24 25.46 -20.82 10.01
CA THR A 24 24.10 -20.53 10.48
C THR A 24 23.68 -19.10 10.16
N ILE A 25 24.57 -18.13 10.40
CA ILE A 25 24.33 -16.72 10.07
C ILE A 25 24.22 -16.57 8.54
N PHE A 26 25.11 -17.22 7.79
CA PHE A 26 25.06 -17.19 6.32
C PHE A 26 23.77 -17.80 5.78
N PHE A 27 23.32 -18.93 6.33
CA PHE A 27 22.05 -19.57 5.94
C PHE A 27 20.83 -18.69 6.25
N LEU A 28 20.82 -18.05 7.42
CA LEU A 28 19.74 -17.11 7.78
C LEU A 28 19.72 -15.88 6.88
N MET A 29 20.89 -15.30 6.57
CA MET A 29 20.97 -14.19 5.61
C MET A 29 20.55 -14.59 4.21
N TRP A 30 20.95 -15.76 3.74
CA TRP A 30 20.57 -16.33 2.45
C TRP A 30 19.06 -16.54 2.33
N ASN A 31 18.45 -17.11 3.37
CA ASN A 31 17.01 -17.35 3.40
C ASN A 31 16.21 -16.03 3.44
N ARG A 32 16.67 -15.04 4.19
CA ARG A 32 16.05 -13.70 4.17
C ARG A 32 16.16 -13.04 2.80
N ASN A 33 17.28 -13.20 2.13
CA ASN A 33 17.49 -12.60 0.81
C ASN A 33 16.61 -13.24 -0.27
N LEU A 34 16.37 -14.56 -0.18
CA LEU A 34 15.44 -15.26 -1.07
C LEU A 34 13.96 -14.82 -0.88
N GLN A 35 13.55 -14.52 0.35
CA GLN A 35 12.21 -14.00 0.62
C GLN A 35 12.04 -12.58 0.09
N LEU A 36 13.05 -11.71 0.24
CA LEU A 36 13.01 -10.36 -0.33
C LEU A 36 12.88 -10.36 -1.86
N THR A 37 13.61 -11.23 -2.54
CA THR A 37 13.56 -11.31 -4.01
C THR A 37 12.22 -11.83 -4.52
N ARG A 38 11.55 -12.74 -3.81
CA ARG A 38 10.20 -13.20 -4.17
C ARG A 38 9.18 -12.07 -4.05
N ASN A 39 9.19 -11.35 -2.93
CA ASN A 39 8.27 -10.23 -2.69
C ASN A 39 8.48 -9.09 -3.70
N LEU A 40 9.74 -8.80 -4.07
CA LEU A 40 10.06 -7.81 -5.12
C LEU A 40 9.53 -8.25 -6.49
N LYS A 41 9.60 -9.53 -6.81
CA LYS A 41 9.10 -10.06 -8.09
C LYS A 41 7.58 -9.96 -8.18
N GLU A 42 6.86 -10.30 -7.12
CA GLU A 42 5.40 -10.16 -7.05
C GLU A 42 4.97 -8.69 -7.15
N ALA A 43 5.68 -7.79 -6.45
CA ALA A 43 5.42 -6.34 -6.56
C ALA A 43 5.71 -5.80 -7.97
N MET A 44 6.75 -6.29 -8.64
CA MET A 44 7.06 -5.91 -10.03
C MET A 44 6.01 -6.42 -11.02
N GLU A 45 5.48 -7.62 -10.83
CA GLU A 45 4.40 -8.17 -11.66
C GLU A 45 3.12 -7.35 -11.50
N MET A 46 2.74 -6.99 -10.26
CA MET A 46 1.61 -6.09 -10.01
C MET A 46 1.81 -4.71 -10.65
N ASN A 47 2.98 -4.12 -10.51
CA ASN A 47 3.30 -2.84 -11.14
C ASN A 47 3.29 -2.93 -12.66
N GLY A 48 3.73 -4.06 -13.24
CA GLY A 48 3.64 -4.31 -14.68
C GLY A 48 2.20 -4.37 -15.19
N HIS A 49 1.28 -4.92 -14.41
CA HIS A 49 -0.14 -4.93 -14.74
C HIS A 49 -0.78 -3.54 -14.63
N LEU A 50 -0.38 -2.73 -13.64
CA LEU A 50 -0.79 -1.33 -13.51
C LEU A 50 -0.29 -0.48 -14.68
N SER A 51 0.98 -0.60 -15.04
CA SER A 51 1.57 0.14 -16.19
C SER A 51 0.89 -0.20 -17.51
N ARG A 52 0.48 -1.44 -17.73
CA ARG A 52 -0.27 -1.85 -18.94
C ARG A 52 -1.68 -1.26 -18.99
N ARG A 53 -2.30 -0.99 -17.84
CA ARG A 53 -3.62 -0.33 -17.79
C ARG A 53 -3.55 1.18 -18.04
N ILE A 54 -2.40 1.78 -17.86
CA ILE A 54 -2.16 3.22 -18.08
C ILE A 54 -1.79 3.53 -19.54
N SER A 55 -1.43 2.52 -20.35
CA SER A 55 -1.20 2.71 -21.79
C SER A 55 -2.54 2.80 -22.54
N PRO A 56 -2.81 3.89 -23.31
CA PRO A 56 -4.12 4.14 -23.89
C PRO A 56 -4.42 3.37 -25.18
N GLU A 57 -3.80 2.22 -25.42
CA GLU A 57 -4.10 1.40 -26.60
C GLU A 57 -4.13 -0.09 -26.26
N VAL A 58 -5.27 -0.59 -25.79
CA VAL A 58 -5.82 -1.88 -26.25
C VAL A 58 -7.31 -1.85 -25.93
N GLY A 59 -8.12 -1.93 -26.98
CA GLY A 59 -9.56 -2.01 -26.92
C GLY A 59 -10.03 -3.19 -26.08
N ILE A 60 -10.83 -2.92 -25.08
CA ILE A 60 -11.74 -3.88 -24.47
C ILE A 60 -13.14 -3.43 -24.86
N ALA A 61 -13.57 -4.02 -25.96
CA ALA A 61 -14.97 -4.06 -26.28
C ALA A 61 -15.69 -4.96 -25.25
N SER A 62 -16.86 -4.49 -24.83
CA SER A 62 -17.93 -5.23 -24.16
C SER A 62 -17.75 -5.62 -22.70
N LEU A 63 -17.95 -4.67 -21.84
CA LEU A 63 -18.92 -4.70 -20.74
C LEU A 63 -19.53 -3.31 -20.74
N GLU A 64 -20.85 -3.21 -20.80
CA GLU A 64 -21.58 -1.95 -20.79
C GLU A 64 -21.21 -1.17 -19.53
N ASP A 65 -20.07 -0.48 -19.60
CA ASP A 65 -19.71 0.55 -18.64
C ASP A 65 -20.76 1.65 -18.79
N LYS A 66 -21.68 1.72 -17.87
CA LYS A 66 -22.14 3.01 -17.41
C LYS A 66 -20.87 3.82 -17.23
N VAL A 67 -20.60 4.72 -18.17
CA VAL A 67 -19.46 5.65 -18.11
C VAL A 67 -19.60 6.41 -16.82
N PHE A 68 -19.00 5.89 -15.75
CA PHE A 68 -18.97 6.55 -14.47
C PHE A 68 -18.07 7.76 -14.67
N SER A 69 -18.70 8.91 -14.81
CA SER A 69 -18.03 10.17 -15.10
C SER A 69 -17.09 10.49 -13.92
N SER A 70 -15.84 10.79 -14.21
CA SER A 70 -14.89 11.37 -13.22
C SER A 70 -15.41 12.67 -12.60
N GLU A 71 -16.42 13.26 -13.20
CA GLU A 71 -17.12 14.48 -12.79
C GLU A 71 -18.20 14.23 -11.72
N GLU A 72 -18.53 12.97 -11.39
CA GLU A 72 -19.55 12.67 -10.39
C GLU A 72 -19.12 13.13 -9.01
N ALA A 73 -20.01 13.86 -8.33
CA ALA A 73 -19.76 14.40 -7.01
C ALA A 73 -19.97 13.34 -5.92
N LEU A 74 -18.95 13.10 -5.13
CA LEU A 74 -18.99 12.30 -3.91
C LEU A 74 -19.35 13.22 -2.75
N VAL A 75 -20.43 12.92 -2.05
CA VAL A 75 -20.86 13.71 -0.90
C VAL A 75 -20.60 12.94 0.39
N PHE A 76 -19.63 13.38 1.14
CA PHE A 76 -19.32 12.85 2.46
C PHE A 76 -20.06 13.68 3.52
N ALA A 77 -21.00 13.09 4.23
CA ALA A 77 -21.72 13.73 5.31
C ALA A 77 -21.09 13.40 6.67
N GLY A 78 -20.74 14.40 7.44
CA GLY A 78 -20.32 14.27 8.82
C GLY A 78 -21.48 14.44 9.81
N GLY A 79 -21.31 13.97 11.08
CA GLY A 79 -22.37 14.00 12.09
C GLY A 79 -22.84 15.38 12.58
N THR A 80 -22.22 16.47 12.15
CA THR A 80 -22.52 17.85 12.59
C THR A 80 -22.68 18.80 11.41
N LYS A 81 -23.62 18.55 10.52
CA LYS A 81 -23.90 19.42 9.33
C LYS A 81 -22.67 19.70 8.45
N GLU A 82 -21.56 19.03 8.70
CA GLU A 82 -20.37 19.12 7.86
C GLU A 82 -20.58 18.25 6.63
N MET A 83 -20.50 18.86 5.47
CA MET A 83 -20.55 18.18 4.18
C MET A 83 -19.27 18.49 3.41
N LEU A 84 -18.69 17.47 2.81
CA LEU A 84 -17.58 17.59 1.89
C LEU A 84 -18.01 16.99 0.55
N GLU A 85 -17.99 17.84 -0.46
CA GLU A 85 -18.23 17.41 -1.84
C GLU A 85 -16.89 17.35 -2.58
N VAL A 86 -16.61 16.20 -3.20
CA VAL A 86 -15.37 15.93 -3.95
C VAL A 86 -15.74 15.25 -5.25
N LYS A 87 -15.16 15.65 -6.38
CA LYS A 87 -15.32 14.91 -7.63
C LYS A 87 -14.68 13.53 -7.50
N ALA A 88 -15.34 12.51 -8.02
CA ALA A 88 -14.85 11.12 -7.95
C ALA A 88 -13.44 10.96 -8.57
N GLY A 89 -13.15 11.75 -9.62
CA GLY A 89 -11.83 11.79 -10.27
C GLY A 89 -10.74 12.42 -9.43
N ASP A 90 -11.09 13.26 -8.44
CA ASP A 90 -10.13 13.97 -7.59
C ASP A 90 -9.97 13.28 -6.22
N PHE A 91 -10.82 12.33 -5.88
CA PHE A 91 -10.72 11.55 -4.65
C PHE A 91 -9.49 10.63 -4.70
N LEU A 92 -8.64 10.65 -3.66
CA LEU A 92 -7.48 9.79 -3.53
C LEU A 92 -7.73 8.65 -2.55
N TYR A 93 -8.01 8.98 -1.29
CA TYR A 93 -8.20 8.00 -0.22
C TYR A 93 -9.08 8.56 0.91
N ALA A 94 -9.62 7.65 1.72
CA ALA A 94 -10.18 7.97 3.02
C ALA A 94 -9.57 7.07 4.09
N GLU A 95 -9.20 7.66 5.24
CA GLU A 95 -8.55 6.98 6.36
C GLU A 95 -9.35 7.17 7.65
N ALA A 96 -9.59 6.07 8.37
CA ALA A 96 -10.19 6.13 9.70
C ALA A 96 -9.20 6.66 10.74
N LYS A 97 -9.54 7.74 11.42
CA LYS A 97 -8.80 8.36 12.52
C LYS A 97 -9.69 8.46 13.77
N GLY A 98 -9.84 7.37 14.50
CA GLY A 98 -10.73 7.30 15.65
C GLY A 98 -12.19 7.52 15.25
N ASN A 99 -12.82 8.60 15.74
CA ASN A 99 -14.20 8.98 15.41
C ASN A 99 -14.31 9.89 14.16
N TYR A 100 -13.24 10.04 13.41
CA TYR A 100 -13.16 10.87 12.22
C TYR A 100 -12.70 10.04 11.03
N VAL A 101 -13.05 10.53 9.84
CA VAL A 101 -12.52 10.05 8.57
C VAL A 101 -11.74 11.19 7.94
N LYS A 102 -10.45 10.96 7.65
CA LYS A 102 -9.59 11.85 6.89
C LYS A 102 -9.79 11.55 5.41
N VAL A 103 -10.33 12.49 4.66
CA VAL A 103 -10.55 12.38 3.20
C VAL A 103 -9.46 13.18 2.50
N GLY A 104 -8.64 12.50 1.72
CA GLY A 104 -7.59 13.09 0.88
C GLY A 104 -8.08 13.23 -0.57
N TYR A 105 -7.91 14.41 -1.15
CA TYR A 105 -8.38 14.72 -2.50
C TYR A 105 -7.55 15.82 -3.15
N ARG A 106 -7.63 15.92 -4.48
CA ARG A 106 -7.04 17.02 -5.24
C ARG A 106 -7.97 18.23 -5.20
N SER A 107 -7.42 19.39 -4.91
CA SER A 107 -8.18 20.64 -4.94
C SER A 107 -7.91 21.40 -6.22
N ASP A 108 -8.97 21.86 -6.89
CA ASP A 108 -8.90 22.68 -8.10
C ASP A 108 -8.56 24.17 -7.80
N SER A 109 -8.25 24.51 -6.53
CA SER A 109 -8.15 25.92 -6.10
C SER A 109 -6.95 26.69 -6.66
N ASP A 110 -5.94 26.01 -7.22
CA ASP A 110 -4.76 26.64 -7.81
C ASP A 110 -4.35 25.91 -9.08
N LYS A 111 -3.68 26.63 -10.00
CA LYS A 111 -3.14 26.11 -11.26
C LYS A 111 -2.21 24.89 -11.09
N GLU A 112 -1.84 24.58 -9.86
CA GLU A 112 -1.17 23.33 -9.47
C GLU A 112 -2.17 22.47 -8.69
N LYS A 113 -2.45 21.28 -9.17
CA LYS A 113 -3.30 20.26 -8.51
C LYS A 113 -2.70 19.89 -7.15
N LYS A 114 -3.00 20.65 -6.12
CA LYS A 114 -2.50 20.42 -4.77
C LYS A 114 -3.35 19.39 -4.06
N ILE A 115 -2.69 18.41 -3.47
CA ILE A 115 -3.37 17.44 -2.60
C ILE A 115 -3.70 18.14 -1.28
N THR A 116 -4.94 18.03 -0.89
CA THR A 116 -5.45 18.51 0.39
C THR A 116 -6.23 17.41 1.09
N TRP A 117 -6.53 17.62 2.37
CA TRP A 117 -7.32 16.66 3.15
C TRP A 117 -8.28 17.38 4.08
N ARG A 118 -9.37 16.69 4.41
CA ARG A 118 -10.34 17.15 5.39
C ARG A 118 -10.70 16.06 6.37
N LEU A 119 -10.86 16.41 7.63
CA LEU A 119 -11.37 15.52 8.69
C LEU A 119 -12.88 15.75 8.81
N LEU A 120 -13.63 14.68 8.74
CA LEU A 120 -15.09 14.66 8.92
C LEU A 120 -15.42 13.74 10.08
N ARG A 121 -16.33 14.13 10.93
CA ARG A 121 -16.84 13.25 11.99
C ARG A 121 -17.80 12.24 11.38
N ALA A 122 -17.25 11.18 10.85
CA ALA A 122 -17.98 10.11 10.16
C ALA A 122 -17.37 8.76 10.46
N THR A 123 -18.10 7.70 10.18
CA THR A 123 -17.61 6.32 10.21
C THR A 123 -17.10 5.90 8.84
N MET A 124 -16.20 4.90 8.80
CA MET A 124 -15.77 4.32 7.51
C MET A 124 -16.94 3.74 6.70
N LYS A 125 -17.97 3.22 7.38
CA LYS A 125 -19.18 2.74 6.70
C LYS A 125 -19.91 3.85 5.96
N GLN A 126 -20.07 5.01 6.58
CA GLN A 126 -20.66 6.19 5.92
C GLN A 126 -19.82 6.68 4.74
N ALA A 127 -18.50 6.67 4.89
CA ALA A 127 -17.60 7.01 3.79
C ALA A 127 -17.69 5.98 2.65
N GLU A 128 -17.82 4.69 2.94
CA GLU A 128 -18.01 3.62 1.97
C GLU A 128 -19.36 3.75 1.22
N GLU A 129 -20.42 4.10 1.95
CA GLU A 129 -21.72 4.39 1.35
C GLU A 129 -21.67 5.58 0.39
N ALA A 130 -20.95 6.64 0.74
CA ALA A 130 -20.76 7.83 -0.10
C ALA A 130 -20.06 7.53 -1.43
N VAL A 131 -19.19 6.52 -1.48
CA VAL A 131 -18.44 6.12 -2.69
C VAL A 131 -18.97 4.85 -3.34
N SER A 132 -20.04 4.27 -2.83
CA SER A 132 -20.58 2.96 -3.25
C SER A 132 -20.94 2.90 -4.73
N ALA A 133 -21.29 4.04 -5.32
CA ALA A 133 -21.57 4.15 -6.74
C ALA A 133 -20.31 4.07 -7.61
N CYS A 134 -19.09 4.29 -7.06
CA CYS A 134 -17.85 4.35 -7.81
C CYS A 134 -17.08 3.03 -7.76
N PRO A 135 -17.08 2.21 -8.83
CA PRO A 135 -16.47 0.87 -8.83
C PRO A 135 -14.93 0.91 -8.73
N PHE A 136 -14.31 2.06 -8.97
CA PHE A 136 -12.86 2.28 -8.87
C PHE A 136 -12.40 2.77 -7.50
N ILE A 137 -13.32 2.98 -6.54
CA ILE A 137 -13.01 3.27 -5.15
C ILE A 137 -13.30 2.02 -4.33
N ILE A 138 -12.27 1.42 -3.78
CA ILE A 138 -12.36 0.15 -3.06
C ILE A 138 -11.85 0.27 -1.64
N ARG A 139 -12.36 -0.60 -0.78
CA ARG A 139 -11.85 -0.77 0.58
C ARG A 139 -10.67 -1.75 0.55
N CYS A 140 -9.45 -1.22 0.60
CA CYS A 140 -8.22 -2.02 0.57
C CYS A 140 -7.74 -2.46 1.96
N HIS A 141 -8.23 -1.81 3.01
CA HIS A 141 -7.92 -2.13 4.40
C HIS A 141 -9.10 -1.75 5.30
N ARG A 142 -9.19 -2.35 6.51
CA ARG A 142 -10.27 -2.02 7.47
C ARG A 142 -10.40 -0.51 7.77
N ALA A 143 -9.30 0.23 7.66
CA ALA A 143 -9.24 1.66 7.95
C ALA A 143 -9.05 2.52 6.68
N PHE A 144 -9.02 1.94 5.47
CA PHE A 144 -8.73 2.69 4.25
C PHE A 144 -9.67 2.34 3.10
N LEU A 145 -10.15 3.41 2.44
CA LEU A 145 -10.73 3.40 1.09
C LEU A 145 -9.72 4.05 0.15
N VAL A 146 -9.58 3.55 -1.05
CA VAL A 146 -8.62 4.07 -2.03
C VAL A 146 -9.20 4.11 -3.43
N ASN A 147 -8.88 5.15 -4.18
CA ASN A 147 -9.12 5.22 -5.61
C ASN A 147 -8.00 4.48 -6.35
N ILE A 148 -8.32 3.32 -6.92
CA ILE A 148 -7.33 2.49 -7.61
C ILE A 148 -6.76 3.15 -8.87
N ARG A 149 -7.46 4.14 -9.46
CA ARG A 149 -6.99 4.90 -10.62
C ARG A 149 -5.84 5.84 -10.26
N MET A 150 -5.70 6.19 -8.97
CA MET A 150 -4.65 7.06 -8.44
C MET A 150 -3.43 6.30 -7.90
N VAL A 151 -3.46 4.97 -7.94
CA VAL A 151 -2.34 4.13 -7.51
C VAL A 151 -1.26 4.15 -8.59
N VAL A 152 -0.08 4.66 -8.24
CA VAL A 152 1.09 4.72 -9.14
C VAL A 152 2.07 3.59 -8.90
N LYS A 153 2.12 3.05 -7.68
CA LYS A 153 3.05 1.99 -7.31
C LYS A 153 2.47 1.11 -6.19
N VAL A 154 2.81 -0.16 -6.26
CA VAL A 154 2.54 -1.12 -5.18
C VAL A 154 3.88 -1.60 -4.63
N ASP A 155 4.11 -1.38 -3.35
CA ASP A 155 5.27 -1.91 -2.63
C ASP A 155 4.81 -3.07 -1.74
N GLY A 156 5.59 -4.17 -1.76
CA GLY A 156 5.29 -5.36 -0.96
C GLY A 156 6.50 -5.81 -0.15
N ASN A 157 6.25 -6.27 1.06
CA ASN A 157 7.27 -6.90 1.91
C ASN A 157 6.66 -8.08 2.69
N SER A 158 7.45 -8.69 3.58
CA SER A 158 6.99 -9.80 4.43
C SER A 158 5.85 -9.41 5.40
N GLN A 159 5.52 -8.14 5.53
CA GLN A 159 4.47 -7.62 6.41
C GLN A 159 3.19 -7.24 5.65
N GLY A 160 3.19 -7.31 4.32
CA GLY A 160 2.04 -6.99 3.47
C GLY A 160 2.37 -6.02 2.34
N TYR A 161 1.31 -5.55 1.70
CA TYR A 161 1.41 -4.62 0.58
C TYR A 161 1.02 -3.20 1.00
N LYS A 162 1.62 -2.22 0.32
CA LYS A 162 1.34 -0.81 0.47
C LYS A 162 1.15 -0.17 -0.90
N LEU A 163 0.18 0.72 -1.00
CA LEU A 163 -0.12 1.46 -2.22
C LEU A 163 0.45 2.87 -2.10
N ASN A 164 1.16 3.31 -3.12
CA ASN A 164 1.59 4.69 -3.28
C ASN A 164 0.65 5.38 -4.26
N LEU A 165 0.10 6.51 -3.83
CA LEU A 165 -0.84 7.29 -4.62
C LEU A 165 -0.13 8.46 -5.29
N GLU A 166 -0.63 8.87 -6.45
CA GLU A 166 -0.07 9.97 -7.24
C GLU A 166 -0.03 11.28 -6.46
N GLY A 167 1.18 11.81 -6.26
CA GLY A 167 1.42 13.06 -5.54
C GLY A 167 1.19 13.01 -4.02
N CYS A 168 0.94 11.84 -3.43
CA CYS A 168 0.74 11.66 -2.00
C CYS A 168 1.97 11.01 -1.36
N GLU A 169 2.44 11.56 -0.25
CA GLU A 169 3.55 10.95 0.51
C GLU A 169 3.09 9.82 1.44
N GLU A 170 1.78 9.74 1.68
CA GLU A 170 1.21 8.71 2.56
C GLU A 170 1.08 7.37 1.82
N GLU A 171 1.56 6.31 2.47
CA GLU A 171 1.42 4.94 2.00
C GLU A 171 0.14 4.32 2.55
N VAL A 172 -0.68 3.74 1.69
CA VAL A 172 -1.94 3.09 2.06
C VAL A 172 -1.72 1.59 2.22
N PRO A 173 -1.91 1.02 3.42
CA PRO A 173 -1.75 -0.42 3.63
C PRO A 173 -2.88 -1.22 2.96
N VAL A 174 -2.55 -2.44 2.55
CA VAL A 174 -3.51 -3.43 2.02
C VAL A 174 -3.53 -4.64 2.94
N SER A 175 -4.72 -5.13 3.29
CA SER A 175 -4.93 -6.31 4.13
C SER A 175 -5.78 -7.37 3.42
#